data_c6738974657c3c5ff7b585398b2ff8ce
#
_entry.id   c6738974657c3c5ff7b585398b2ff8ce
#
_cell.length_a   1.000
_cell.length_b   1.000
_cell.length_c   1.000
_cell.angle_alpha   90.00
_cell.angle_beta   90.00
_cell.angle_gamma   90.00
#
_symmetry.space_group_name_H-M   'P 1'
#
loop_
_entity.id
_entity.type
_entity.pdbx_description
1 polymer ?
#
loop_
_entity_poly.entity_id
_entity_poly.type
_entity_poly.pdbx_seq_one_letter_code
_entity_poly.pdbx_strand_id
1 'polypeptide(L)'
;MTRTTSATTPGVGLKVVVTAVAVVVAISLVWALRSLIVPACVGGLLAHVCRPLVTRLERYWIPRGLGVALLLLMFASVTLGIVNSVRAVMPSETGALELRVRALYALNRHYQTLMGLDPSWTRGNRLYQLAHRELDALVDRVSEVLALTPDERAQFVASRERGTEAASARSDRLLDQERANAQALEMRARRTGLTEAATRASAGPPSSPTPTPGATSTPAGLGHILSTWIVAPVIFLFLLWDTGDIKRGLLRAVPNRLFEPALAVLADVDQALGGYVRGIFLECCSLGLTVMVFMTVVGVPLRWAIAIGVFTGASNVIPYMGFAAALLGGLAYALVAENVHPLIPLVTAETFAIWVVAAVVLAELLKNVLYEPIVLGGSVKLHPLVVVIGVVGGAILFGPAGMFLAIPTITVIKVLVASGARNLKAYGLV
;
A
#
# COMPACT_ATOMS: atom_id res chain seq x y z
N MET A 1 -53.86 15.17 60.82
CA MET A 1 -52.53 15.57 60.36
C MET A 1 -51.69 14.34 60.13
N THR A 2 -51.76 13.83 58.89
CA THR A 2 -50.96 12.66 58.46
C THR A 2 -49.88 13.20 57.51
N ARG A 3 -48.62 13.16 58.02
CA ARG A 3 -47.45 13.47 57.22
C ARG A 3 -47.16 12.30 56.28
N THR A 4 -47.36 12.51 54.95
CA THR A 4 -46.87 11.66 53.90
C THR A 4 -45.38 11.95 53.71
N THR A 5 -44.53 11.10 54.25
CA THR A 5 -43.09 11.07 53.96
C THR A 5 -42.92 10.50 52.54
N SER A 6 -42.57 11.36 51.60
CA SER A 6 -42.13 10.97 50.27
C SER A 6 -40.82 10.20 50.37
N ALA A 7 -40.88 8.89 50.21
CA ALA A 7 -39.71 8.04 50.03
C ALA A 7 -39.07 8.36 48.72
N THR A 8 -38.02 9.18 48.71
CA THR A 8 -37.10 9.33 47.59
C THR A 8 -36.38 8.02 47.36
N THR A 9 -36.67 7.34 46.26
CA THR A 9 -36.01 6.11 45.85
C THR A 9 -34.51 6.35 45.58
N PRO A 10 -33.60 5.84 46.42
CA PRO A 10 -32.17 6.11 46.30
C PRO A 10 -31.50 5.36 45.15
N GLY A 11 -32.27 4.73 44.26
CA GLY A 11 -31.75 3.86 43.20
C GLY A 11 -31.49 4.49 41.86
N VAL A 12 -32.11 5.62 41.52
CA VAL A 12 -31.99 6.18 40.17
C VAL A 12 -30.68 6.95 39.99
N GLY A 13 -30.30 7.78 40.96
CA GLY A 13 -29.07 8.54 40.93
C GLY A 13 -27.81 7.64 40.90
N LEU A 14 -27.80 6.58 41.71
CA LEU A 14 -26.68 5.62 41.73
C LEU A 14 -26.56 4.88 40.37
N LYS A 15 -27.66 4.45 39.78
CA LYS A 15 -27.64 3.79 38.46
C LYS A 15 -27.11 4.72 37.36
N VAL A 16 -27.53 5.99 37.37
CA VAL A 16 -27.04 6.99 36.38
C VAL A 16 -25.55 7.24 36.55
N VAL A 17 -25.06 7.40 37.80
CA VAL A 17 -23.63 7.59 38.06
C VAL A 17 -22.82 6.36 37.68
N VAL A 18 -23.27 5.14 37.99
CA VAL A 18 -22.59 3.90 37.62
C VAL A 18 -22.54 3.75 36.12
N THR A 19 -23.65 4.05 35.42
CA THR A 19 -23.68 4.01 33.93
C THR A 19 -22.75 5.05 33.32
N ALA A 20 -22.75 6.28 33.83
CA ALA A 20 -21.84 7.33 33.35
C ALA A 20 -20.37 6.96 33.57
N VAL A 21 -20.00 6.44 34.74
CA VAL A 21 -18.64 5.95 35.00
C VAL A 21 -18.27 4.79 34.07
N ALA A 22 -19.16 3.83 33.89
CA ALA A 22 -18.93 2.70 32.96
C ALA A 22 -18.71 3.18 31.53
N VAL A 23 -19.47 4.17 31.05
CA VAL A 23 -19.29 4.76 29.71
C VAL A 23 -17.96 5.48 29.63
N VAL A 24 -17.56 6.28 30.61
CA VAL A 24 -16.27 6.98 30.65
C VAL A 24 -15.11 5.97 30.65
N VAL A 25 -15.20 4.92 31.45
CA VAL A 25 -14.19 3.84 31.49
C VAL A 25 -14.12 3.11 30.12
N ALA A 26 -15.26 2.80 29.53
CA ALA A 26 -15.30 2.17 28.21
C ALA A 26 -14.66 3.05 27.11
N ILE A 27 -14.98 4.34 27.10
CA ILE A 27 -14.39 5.31 26.16
C ILE A 27 -12.88 5.42 26.38
N SER A 28 -12.43 5.53 27.64
CA SER A 28 -11.02 5.60 28.00
C SER A 28 -10.27 4.33 27.59
N LEU A 29 -10.88 3.16 27.77
CA LEU A 29 -10.32 1.87 27.37
C LEU A 29 -10.20 1.77 25.84
N VAL A 30 -11.24 2.15 25.10
CA VAL A 30 -11.21 2.19 23.61
C VAL A 30 -10.12 3.15 23.14
N TRP A 31 -9.97 4.30 23.79
CA TRP A 31 -8.94 5.26 23.45
C TRP A 31 -7.52 4.76 23.76
N ALA A 32 -7.33 4.08 24.89
CA ALA A 32 -6.06 3.44 25.26
C ALA A 32 -5.68 2.29 24.31
N LEU A 33 -6.68 1.50 23.86
CA LEU A 33 -6.48 0.36 22.96
C LEU A 33 -6.57 0.73 21.46
N ARG A 34 -6.66 2.01 21.13
CA ARG A 34 -6.84 2.45 19.73
C ARG A 34 -5.77 1.91 18.77
N SER A 35 -4.52 1.72 19.23
CA SER A 35 -3.43 1.15 18.45
C SER A 35 -3.65 -0.32 18.08
N LEU A 36 -4.45 -1.04 18.89
CA LEU A 36 -4.76 -2.46 18.68
C LEU A 36 -6.01 -2.66 17.80
N ILE A 37 -6.86 -1.62 17.66
CA ILE A 37 -8.12 -1.72 16.90
C ILE A 37 -7.83 -2.11 15.45
N VAL A 38 -6.84 -1.48 14.83
CA VAL A 38 -6.50 -1.71 13.43
C VAL A 38 -5.97 -3.12 13.20
N PRO A 39 -4.94 -3.62 13.91
CA PRO A 39 -4.51 -5.01 13.80
C PRO A 39 -5.63 -6.01 14.09
N ALA A 40 -6.50 -5.70 15.08
CA ALA A 40 -7.64 -6.53 15.42
C ALA A 40 -8.66 -6.62 14.27
N CYS A 41 -9.00 -5.50 13.64
CA CYS A 41 -9.88 -5.46 12.49
C CYS A 41 -9.28 -6.19 11.27
N VAL A 42 -7.98 -6.03 11.02
CA VAL A 42 -7.27 -6.75 9.95
C VAL A 42 -7.31 -8.25 10.20
N GLY A 43 -6.99 -8.70 11.41
CA GLY A 43 -7.07 -10.11 11.80
C GLY A 43 -8.50 -10.66 11.66
N GLY A 44 -9.51 -9.87 12.07
CA GLY A 44 -10.92 -10.21 11.95
C GLY A 44 -11.40 -10.34 10.50
N LEU A 45 -11.03 -9.39 9.64
CA LEU A 45 -11.35 -9.45 8.21
C LEU A 45 -10.69 -10.68 7.54
N LEU A 46 -9.43 -10.94 7.86
CA LEU A 46 -8.72 -12.10 7.33
C LEU A 46 -9.38 -13.41 7.77
N ALA A 47 -9.77 -13.52 9.05
CA ALA A 47 -10.51 -14.67 9.58
C ALA A 47 -11.85 -14.85 8.85
N HIS A 48 -12.55 -13.76 8.56
CA HIS A 48 -13.81 -13.79 7.83
C HIS A 48 -13.66 -14.32 6.40
N VAL A 49 -12.58 -13.99 5.70
CA VAL A 49 -12.23 -14.55 4.36
C VAL A 49 -11.94 -16.03 4.44
N CYS A 50 -11.16 -16.44 5.44
CA CYS A 50 -10.65 -17.80 5.55
C CYS A 50 -11.68 -18.77 6.15
N ARG A 51 -12.66 -18.28 6.91
CA ARG A 51 -13.69 -19.10 7.55
C ARG A 51 -14.44 -20.04 6.58
N PRO A 52 -14.91 -19.61 5.39
CA PRO A 52 -15.57 -20.52 4.45
C PRO A 52 -14.65 -21.61 3.89
N LEU A 53 -13.34 -21.37 3.86
CA LEU A 53 -12.38 -22.40 3.46
C LEU A 53 -12.28 -23.50 4.53
N VAL A 54 -12.17 -23.11 5.81
CA VAL A 54 -12.14 -24.05 6.93
C VAL A 54 -13.45 -24.84 7.00
N THR A 55 -14.60 -24.18 6.87
CA THR A 55 -15.91 -24.88 6.89
C THR A 55 -16.12 -25.80 5.68
N ARG A 56 -15.51 -25.53 4.54
CA ARG A 56 -15.48 -26.47 3.41
C ARG A 56 -14.60 -27.69 3.71
N LEU A 57 -13.43 -27.50 4.33
CA LEU A 57 -12.55 -28.61 4.75
C LEU A 57 -13.26 -29.51 5.77
N GLU A 58 -14.02 -28.93 6.71
CA GLU A 58 -14.83 -29.69 7.67
C GLU A 58 -15.84 -30.63 6.98
N ARG A 59 -16.42 -30.23 5.83
CA ARG A 59 -17.32 -31.09 5.02
C ARG A 59 -16.59 -32.31 4.44
N TYR A 60 -15.29 -32.27 4.29
CA TYR A 60 -14.45 -33.40 3.84
C TYR A 60 -13.88 -34.20 5.00
N TRP A 61 -14.54 -34.19 6.17
CA TRP A 61 -14.14 -34.94 7.37
C TRP A 61 -12.80 -34.53 7.98
N ILE A 62 -12.29 -33.36 7.63
CA ILE A 62 -11.06 -32.82 8.22
C ILE A 62 -11.44 -32.09 9.52
N PRO A 63 -10.90 -32.48 10.68
CA PRO A 63 -11.18 -31.79 11.93
C PRO A 63 -10.71 -30.32 11.84
N ARG A 64 -11.50 -29.43 12.46
CA ARG A 64 -11.30 -27.98 12.36
C ARG A 64 -9.87 -27.53 12.67
N GLY A 65 -9.26 -28.12 13.72
CA GLY A 65 -7.86 -27.83 14.08
C GLY A 65 -6.88 -28.14 12.95
N LEU A 66 -7.08 -29.26 12.26
CA LEU A 66 -6.26 -29.64 11.11
C LEU A 66 -6.50 -28.74 9.90
N GLY A 67 -7.75 -28.33 9.66
CA GLY A 67 -8.11 -27.34 8.63
C GLY A 67 -7.47 -25.98 8.85
N VAL A 68 -7.45 -25.49 10.10
CA VAL A 68 -6.76 -24.25 10.48
C VAL A 68 -5.25 -24.40 10.32
N ALA A 69 -4.66 -25.51 10.75
CA ALA A 69 -3.22 -25.77 10.61
C ALA A 69 -2.80 -25.82 9.14
N LEU A 70 -3.60 -26.48 8.28
CA LEU A 70 -3.33 -26.57 6.84
C LEU A 70 -3.41 -25.19 6.16
N LEU A 71 -4.36 -24.37 6.56
CA LEU A 71 -4.52 -23.01 6.08
C LEU A 71 -3.34 -22.12 6.51
N LEU A 72 -2.87 -22.25 7.75
CA LEU A 72 -1.67 -21.56 8.23
C LEU A 72 -0.43 -21.99 7.49
N LEU A 73 -0.27 -23.31 7.24
CA LEU A 73 0.84 -23.84 6.45
C LEU A 73 0.82 -23.29 5.03
N MET A 74 -0.35 -23.22 4.40
CA MET A 74 -0.53 -22.61 3.08
C MET A 74 -0.14 -21.12 3.11
N PHE A 75 -0.60 -20.37 4.11
CA PHE A 75 -0.25 -18.95 4.28
C PHE A 75 1.25 -18.76 4.49
N ALA A 76 1.85 -19.56 5.36
CA ALA A 76 3.30 -19.55 5.59
C ALA A 76 4.08 -19.89 4.31
N SER A 77 3.65 -20.92 3.57
CA SER A 77 4.26 -21.33 2.31
C SER A 77 4.20 -20.23 1.24
N VAL A 78 3.02 -19.59 1.07
CA VAL A 78 2.84 -18.46 0.15
C VAL A 78 3.71 -17.28 0.57
N THR A 79 3.71 -16.93 1.86
CA THR A 79 4.55 -15.84 2.40
C THR A 79 6.04 -16.12 2.20
N LEU A 80 6.48 -17.34 2.48
CA LEU A 80 7.87 -17.74 2.23
C LEU A 80 8.21 -17.68 0.73
N GLY A 81 7.31 -18.13 -0.14
CA GLY A 81 7.45 -18.02 -1.59
C GLY A 81 7.60 -16.57 -2.05
N ILE A 82 6.75 -15.67 -1.56
CA ILE A 82 6.82 -14.23 -1.83
C ILE A 82 8.14 -13.65 -1.31
N VAL A 83 8.49 -13.92 -0.05
CA VAL A 83 9.74 -13.43 0.57
C VAL A 83 10.96 -13.91 -0.21
N ASN A 84 11.00 -15.18 -0.61
CA ASN A 84 12.08 -15.72 -1.42
C ASN A 84 12.13 -15.07 -2.82
N SER A 85 10.98 -14.85 -3.45
CA SER A 85 10.92 -14.17 -4.74
C SER A 85 11.41 -12.72 -4.64
N VAL A 86 11.00 -12.00 -3.59
CA VAL A 86 11.45 -10.63 -3.31
C VAL A 86 12.95 -10.62 -2.98
N ARG A 87 13.43 -11.54 -2.15
CA ARG A 87 14.88 -11.67 -1.84
C ARG A 87 15.72 -11.99 -3.07
N ALA A 88 15.20 -12.82 -3.98
CA ALA A 88 15.88 -13.14 -5.23
C ALA A 88 16.00 -11.93 -6.18
N VAL A 89 15.11 -10.95 -6.00
CA VAL A 89 15.09 -9.68 -6.75
C VAL A 89 15.85 -8.59 -6.00
N MET A 90 15.93 -8.66 -4.65
CA MET A 90 16.73 -7.71 -3.87
C MET A 90 18.20 -7.85 -4.24
N PRO A 91 18.81 -6.78 -4.74
CA PRO A 91 20.23 -6.80 -5.05
C PRO A 91 21.06 -6.93 -3.77
N SER A 92 22.21 -7.60 -3.87
CA SER A 92 23.25 -7.50 -2.83
C SER A 92 23.66 -6.04 -2.64
N GLU A 93 24.35 -5.70 -1.56
CA GLU A 93 24.82 -4.32 -1.32
C GLU A 93 25.56 -3.75 -2.54
N THR A 94 26.46 -4.53 -3.13
CA THR A 94 27.16 -4.14 -4.37
C THR A 94 26.23 -4.05 -5.57
N GLY A 95 25.21 -4.91 -5.66
CA GLY A 95 24.18 -4.86 -6.69
C GLY A 95 23.27 -3.65 -6.54
N ALA A 96 22.99 -3.20 -5.32
CA ALA A 96 22.22 -1.99 -5.07
C ALA A 96 22.95 -0.73 -5.56
N LEU A 97 24.26 -0.66 -5.33
CA LEU A 97 25.09 0.43 -5.87
C LEU A 97 25.11 0.41 -7.40
N GLU A 98 25.26 -0.78 -8.00
CA GLU A 98 25.18 -0.95 -9.46
C GLU A 98 23.83 -0.45 -10.03
N LEU A 99 22.72 -0.80 -9.39
CA LEU A 99 21.39 -0.35 -9.80
C LEU A 99 21.24 1.18 -9.70
N ARG A 100 21.77 1.79 -8.64
CA ARG A 100 21.74 3.26 -8.47
C ARG A 100 22.54 3.95 -9.57
N VAL A 101 23.75 3.47 -9.88
CA VAL A 101 24.60 4.01 -10.96
C VAL A 101 23.88 3.93 -12.30
N ARG A 102 23.28 2.79 -12.62
CA ARG A 102 22.53 2.59 -13.86
C ARG A 102 21.30 3.46 -13.95
N ALA A 103 20.51 3.51 -12.88
CA ALA A 103 19.30 4.33 -12.81
C ALA A 103 19.63 5.81 -13.00
N LEU A 104 20.68 6.30 -12.34
CA LEU A 104 21.12 7.69 -12.49
C LEU A 104 21.64 7.98 -13.90
N TYR A 105 22.39 7.05 -14.48
CA TYR A 105 22.88 7.18 -15.86
C TYR A 105 21.71 7.21 -16.88
N ALA A 106 20.76 6.30 -16.75
CA ALA A 106 19.58 6.24 -17.61
C ALA A 106 18.73 7.51 -17.45
N LEU A 107 18.49 7.96 -16.21
CA LEU A 107 17.80 9.22 -15.92
C LEU A 107 18.48 10.41 -16.62
N ASN A 108 19.78 10.54 -16.44
CA ASN A 108 20.56 11.62 -17.04
C ASN A 108 20.52 11.58 -18.58
N ARG A 109 20.64 10.39 -19.17
CA ARG A 109 20.58 10.20 -20.62
C ARG A 109 19.20 10.55 -21.17
N HIS A 110 18.11 10.04 -20.57
CA HIS A 110 16.75 10.37 -20.99
C HIS A 110 16.44 11.86 -20.82
N TYR A 111 16.90 12.45 -19.72
CA TYR A 111 16.77 13.87 -19.48
C TYR A 111 17.48 14.69 -20.59
N GLN A 112 18.71 14.35 -20.93
CA GLN A 112 19.47 15.02 -21.99
C GLN A 112 18.77 14.90 -23.35
N THR A 113 18.22 13.71 -23.67
CA THR A 113 17.49 13.46 -24.91
C THR A 113 16.18 14.26 -24.97
N LEU A 114 15.38 14.25 -23.88
CA LEU A 114 14.11 14.98 -23.81
C LEU A 114 14.30 16.49 -23.88
N MET A 115 15.38 17.00 -23.30
CA MET A 115 15.65 18.44 -23.22
C MET A 115 16.40 18.98 -24.43
N GLY A 116 16.72 18.13 -25.42
CA GLY A 116 17.45 18.55 -26.62
C GLY A 116 18.85 19.10 -26.34
N LEU A 117 19.48 18.67 -25.24
CA LEU A 117 20.85 19.01 -24.88
C LEU A 117 21.87 18.20 -25.68
N ASP A 118 21.41 17.28 -26.52
CA ASP A 118 22.22 16.57 -27.49
C ASP A 118 22.60 17.54 -28.64
N PRO A 119 23.88 17.66 -28.97
CA PRO A 119 24.36 18.58 -30.04
C PRO A 119 23.68 18.40 -31.39
N SER A 120 23.06 17.23 -31.65
CA SER A 120 22.30 16.92 -32.84
C SER A 120 20.94 17.63 -32.94
N TRP A 121 20.39 18.19 -31.86
CA TRP A 121 19.08 18.83 -31.79
C TRP A 121 19.17 20.34 -31.54
N THR A 122 19.76 21.07 -32.46
CA THR A 122 20.08 22.50 -32.33
C THR A 122 18.90 23.48 -32.43
N ARG A 123 17.64 23.05 -32.45
CA ARG A 123 16.47 23.97 -32.47
C ARG A 123 15.40 23.59 -31.47
N GLY A 124 15.44 24.34 -30.36
CA GLY A 124 14.31 24.67 -29.49
C GLY A 124 13.20 23.63 -29.34
N ASN A 125 13.39 22.62 -28.49
CA ASN A 125 12.29 21.74 -28.10
C ASN A 125 11.28 22.57 -27.27
N ARG A 126 10.06 22.77 -27.78
CA ARG A 126 8.98 23.50 -27.09
C ARG A 126 8.65 22.91 -25.71
N LEU A 127 8.89 21.61 -25.52
CA LEU A 127 8.73 20.94 -24.22
C LEU A 127 9.73 21.47 -23.17
N TYR A 128 10.96 21.77 -23.59
CA TYR A 128 11.97 22.37 -22.70
C TYR A 128 11.50 23.73 -22.15
N GLN A 129 10.96 24.58 -23.02
CA GLN A 129 10.53 25.93 -22.63
C GLN A 129 9.33 25.92 -21.68
N LEU A 130 8.46 24.88 -21.78
CA LEU A 130 7.23 24.78 -20.98
C LEU A 130 7.44 24.08 -19.62
N ALA A 131 8.35 23.11 -19.55
CA ALA A 131 8.41 22.22 -18.38
C ALA A 131 9.77 22.19 -17.67
N HIS A 132 10.77 23.00 -18.14
CA HIS A 132 12.13 22.92 -17.62
C HIS A 132 12.22 23.12 -16.11
N ARG A 133 11.49 24.05 -15.51
CA ARG A 133 11.57 24.35 -14.07
C ARG A 133 11.14 23.18 -13.21
N GLU A 134 10.01 22.57 -13.54
CA GLU A 134 9.43 21.47 -12.76
C GLU A 134 10.22 20.18 -12.97
N LEU A 135 10.64 19.92 -14.22
CA LEU A 135 11.43 18.74 -14.55
C LEU A 135 12.85 18.82 -13.98
N ASP A 136 13.49 19.98 -14.02
CA ASP A 136 14.81 20.19 -13.43
C ASP A 136 14.76 19.93 -11.92
N ALA A 137 13.79 20.52 -11.21
CA ALA A 137 13.64 20.33 -9.77
C ALA A 137 13.35 18.86 -9.39
N LEU A 138 12.58 18.15 -10.23
CA LEU A 138 12.28 16.74 -10.01
C LEU A 138 13.51 15.86 -10.28
N VAL A 139 14.19 16.09 -11.40
CA VAL A 139 15.39 15.35 -11.76
C VAL A 139 16.52 15.59 -10.76
N ASP A 140 16.66 16.81 -10.24
CA ASP A 140 17.66 17.12 -9.21
C ASP A 140 17.37 16.38 -7.91
N ARG A 141 16.13 16.37 -7.42
CA ARG A 141 15.72 15.57 -6.23
C ARG A 141 15.98 14.08 -6.43
N VAL A 142 15.59 13.53 -7.57
CA VAL A 142 15.80 12.10 -7.86
C VAL A 142 17.30 11.80 -8.01
N SER A 143 18.06 12.70 -8.63
CA SER A 143 19.50 12.57 -8.77
C SER A 143 20.22 12.61 -7.43
N GLU A 144 19.80 13.47 -6.50
CA GLU A 144 20.33 13.54 -5.13
C GLU A 144 20.11 12.23 -4.36
N VAL A 145 18.91 11.63 -4.48
CA VAL A 145 18.61 10.34 -3.85
C VAL A 145 19.38 9.17 -4.48
N LEU A 146 19.62 9.19 -5.80
CA LEU A 146 20.33 8.15 -6.52
C LEU A 146 21.85 8.32 -6.50
N ALA A 147 22.36 9.52 -6.25
CA ALA A 147 23.80 9.78 -6.22
C ALA A 147 24.48 8.93 -5.13
N LEU A 148 25.65 8.41 -5.46
CA LEU A 148 26.49 7.70 -4.49
C LEU A 148 27.17 8.70 -3.56
N THR A 149 27.22 8.38 -2.27
CA THR A 149 28.08 9.10 -1.34
C THR A 149 29.56 8.85 -1.68
N PRO A 150 30.49 9.70 -1.24
CA PRO A 150 31.92 9.50 -1.51
C PRO A 150 32.44 8.12 -1.06
N ASP A 151 31.94 7.64 0.09
CA ASP A 151 32.34 6.34 0.63
C ASP A 151 31.75 5.17 -0.19
N GLU A 152 30.46 5.27 -0.58
CA GLU A 152 29.81 4.28 -1.46
C GLU A 152 30.49 4.24 -2.84
N ARG A 153 30.90 5.39 -3.36
CA ARG A 153 31.63 5.48 -4.63
C ARG A 153 32.99 4.77 -4.52
N ALA A 154 33.75 5.01 -3.45
CA ALA A 154 35.02 4.34 -3.21
C ALA A 154 34.84 2.82 -3.11
N GLN A 155 33.82 2.36 -2.39
CA GLN A 155 33.46 0.94 -2.30
C GLN A 155 33.06 0.34 -3.67
N PHE A 156 32.27 1.07 -4.45
CA PHE A 156 31.84 0.64 -5.78
C PHE A 156 33.02 0.47 -6.71
N VAL A 157 33.93 1.46 -6.82
CA VAL A 157 35.14 1.40 -7.64
C VAL A 157 36.04 0.24 -7.18
N ALA A 158 36.35 0.14 -5.88
CA ALA A 158 37.20 -0.91 -5.34
C ALA A 158 36.63 -2.32 -5.55
N SER A 159 35.30 -2.47 -5.55
CA SER A 159 34.64 -3.76 -5.81
C SER A 159 34.79 -4.20 -7.28
N ARG A 160 34.92 -3.24 -8.20
CA ARG A 160 35.01 -3.49 -9.65
C ARG A 160 36.44 -3.71 -10.13
N GLU A 161 37.41 -3.07 -9.53
CA GLU A 161 38.84 -3.27 -9.85
C GLU A 161 39.33 -4.66 -9.45
N ARG A 162 38.69 -5.32 -8.49
CA ARG A 162 39.02 -6.68 -8.01
C ARG A 162 38.39 -7.81 -8.84
N GLY A 163 37.63 -7.51 -9.88
CA GLY A 163 36.90 -8.52 -10.67
C GLY A 163 37.79 -9.25 -11.67
N THR A 164 37.47 -10.52 -11.92
CA THR A 164 38.13 -11.42 -12.89
C THR A 164 37.92 -10.94 -14.34
N GLU A 165 38.84 -11.30 -15.25
CA GLU A 165 38.88 -10.84 -16.68
C GLU A 165 37.55 -10.98 -17.47
N ALA A 166 36.74 -12.01 -17.20
CA ALA A 166 35.44 -12.18 -17.86
C ALA A 166 34.37 -11.15 -17.44
N ALA A 167 34.57 -10.47 -16.30
CA ALA A 167 33.71 -9.40 -15.79
C ALA A 167 34.22 -8.00 -16.22
N SER A 168 35.38 -7.89 -16.87
CA SER A 168 36.03 -6.61 -17.16
C SER A 168 35.18 -5.69 -18.02
N ALA A 169 34.67 -6.13 -19.16
CA ALA A 169 33.88 -5.31 -20.09
C ALA A 169 32.55 -4.78 -19.51
N ARG A 170 31.98 -5.49 -18.51
CA ARG A 170 30.80 -5.02 -17.77
C ARG A 170 31.22 -4.04 -16.68
N SER A 171 32.32 -4.31 -16.02
CA SER A 171 32.89 -3.45 -14.99
C SER A 171 33.32 -2.11 -15.57
N ASP A 172 33.99 -2.12 -16.73
CA ASP A 172 34.43 -0.92 -17.44
C ASP A 172 33.26 -0.03 -17.84
N ARG A 173 32.19 -0.62 -18.39
CA ARG A 173 30.95 0.11 -18.73
C ARG A 173 30.32 0.78 -17.51
N LEU A 174 30.29 0.10 -16.36
CA LEU A 174 29.71 0.63 -15.13
C LEU A 174 30.58 1.77 -14.54
N LEU A 175 31.89 1.67 -14.64
CA LEU A 175 32.82 2.73 -14.25
C LEU A 175 32.68 3.96 -15.16
N ASP A 176 32.49 3.76 -16.45
CA ASP A 176 32.25 4.83 -17.39
C ASP A 176 30.89 5.52 -17.14
N GLN A 177 29.86 4.74 -16.83
CA GLN A 177 28.55 5.28 -16.45
C GLN A 177 28.64 6.10 -15.15
N GLU A 178 29.40 5.64 -14.16
CA GLU A 178 29.61 6.38 -12.92
C GLU A 178 30.38 7.68 -13.16
N ARG A 179 31.44 7.65 -13.98
CA ARG A 179 32.18 8.87 -14.36
C ARG A 179 31.28 9.88 -15.10
N ALA A 180 30.44 9.41 -16.02
CA ALA A 180 29.48 10.26 -16.70
C ALA A 180 28.43 10.86 -15.75
N ASN A 181 27.97 10.10 -14.76
CA ASN A 181 27.09 10.59 -13.73
C ASN A 181 27.73 11.67 -12.86
N ALA A 182 28.98 11.48 -12.46
CA ALA A 182 29.74 12.44 -11.69
C ALA A 182 29.89 13.78 -12.45
N GLN A 183 30.25 13.69 -13.74
CA GLN A 183 30.35 14.87 -14.61
C GLN A 183 29.00 15.58 -14.78
N ALA A 184 27.91 14.83 -14.97
CA ALA A 184 26.55 15.40 -15.08
C ALA A 184 26.13 16.14 -13.81
N LEU A 185 26.39 15.56 -12.63
CA LEU A 185 26.13 16.21 -11.34
C LEU A 185 26.95 17.47 -11.15
N GLU A 186 28.25 17.44 -11.50
CA GLU A 186 29.11 18.59 -11.40
C GLU A 186 28.68 19.71 -12.34
N MET A 187 28.30 19.39 -13.58
CA MET A 187 27.78 20.39 -14.52
C MET A 187 26.46 21.01 -14.03
N ARG A 188 25.61 20.25 -13.37
CA ARG A 188 24.37 20.77 -12.77
C ARG A 188 24.66 21.67 -11.58
N ALA A 189 25.52 21.23 -10.67
CA ALA A 189 25.94 22.05 -9.52
C ALA A 189 26.53 23.41 -9.95
N ARG A 190 27.31 23.41 -11.03
CA ARG A 190 27.82 24.67 -11.62
C ARG A 190 26.68 25.55 -12.19
N ARG A 191 25.67 24.97 -12.84
CA ARG A 191 24.50 25.70 -13.36
C ARG A 191 23.65 26.29 -12.24
N THR A 192 23.32 25.48 -11.21
CA THR A 192 22.57 25.94 -10.03
C THR A 192 23.34 27.01 -9.26
N GLY A 193 24.64 26.85 -9.06
CA GLY A 193 25.50 27.85 -8.43
C GLY A 193 25.59 29.19 -9.19
N LEU A 194 25.59 29.14 -10.52
CA LEU A 194 25.53 30.33 -11.37
C LEU A 194 24.13 30.99 -11.30
N THR A 195 23.07 30.19 -11.24
CA THR A 195 21.68 30.69 -11.13
C THR A 195 21.46 31.31 -9.73
N GLU A 196 21.93 30.67 -8.67
CA GLU A 196 21.86 31.21 -7.32
C GLU A 196 22.70 32.49 -7.16
N ALA A 197 23.87 32.54 -7.77
CA ALA A 197 24.71 33.74 -7.76
C ALA A 197 24.02 34.90 -8.50
N ALA A 198 23.36 34.62 -9.63
CA ALA A 198 22.59 35.63 -10.35
C ALA A 198 21.34 36.08 -9.56
N THR A 199 20.66 35.15 -8.85
CA THR A 199 19.51 35.46 -8.01
C THR A 199 19.91 36.21 -6.73
N ARG A 200 21.07 35.88 -6.13
CA ARG A 200 21.62 36.62 -4.97
C ARG A 200 22.09 38.03 -5.33
N ALA A 201 22.53 38.22 -6.55
CA ALA A 201 22.90 39.57 -7.04
C ALA A 201 21.69 40.49 -7.22
N SER A 202 20.48 39.91 -7.38
CA SER A 202 19.21 40.62 -7.53
C SER A 202 18.37 40.70 -6.25
N ALA A 203 18.67 39.93 -5.21
CA ALA A 203 17.95 39.89 -3.93
C ALA A 203 18.83 40.53 -2.83
N GLY A 204 18.23 41.43 -2.05
CA GLY A 204 18.85 42.05 -0.87
C GLY A 204 19.26 41.03 0.21
N PRO A 205 19.89 41.46 1.30
CA PRO A 205 20.61 40.59 2.24
C PRO A 205 19.71 39.49 2.85
N PRO A 206 20.25 38.26 3.03
CA PRO A 206 19.47 37.11 3.42
C PRO A 206 19.00 37.21 4.87
N SER A 207 17.72 36.99 5.06
CA SER A 207 17.14 36.59 6.35
C SER A 207 17.67 35.22 6.75
N SER A 208 18.12 35.13 8.01
CA SER A 208 18.74 33.96 8.63
C SER A 208 18.02 32.62 8.32
N PRO A 209 18.77 31.53 8.12
CA PRO A 209 18.19 30.23 7.89
C PRO A 209 17.45 29.73 9.15
N THR A 210 16.16 29.47 9.01
CA THR A 210 15.39 28.76 10.01
C THR A 210 15.93 27.32 10.10
N PRO A 211 16.26 26.82 11.29
CA PRO A 211 16.74 25.45 11.41
C PRO A 211 15.64 24.48 11.03
N THR A 212 15.88 23.71 9.98
CA THR A 212 15.07 22.55 9.62
C THR A 212 15.12 21.55 10.77
N PRO A 213 13.99 21.13 11.34
CA PRO A 213 14.02 20.08 12.34
C PRO A 213 14.59 18.80 11.71
N GLY A 214 15.78 18.44 12.12
CA GLY A 214 16.42 17.19 11.73
C GLY A 214 15.50 16.01 12.11
N ALA A 215 14.98 15.34 11.10
CA ALA A 215 14.31 14.07 11.25
C ALA A 215 15.34 12.99 11.59
N THR A 216 15.78 12.97 12.84
CA THR A 216 16.38 11.77 13.43
C THR A 216 15.26 10.78 13.72
N SER A 217 14.79 10.08 12.70
CA SER A 217 13.97 8.91 12.88
C SER A 217 14.88 7.76 13.31
N THR A 218 15.11 7.67 14.61
CA THR A 218 15.65 6.47 15.25
C THR A 218 14.76 5.26 14.89
N PRO A 219 15.32 4.08 14.61
CA PRO A 219 14.55 2.87 14.29
C PRO A 219 13.85 2.26 15.54
N ALA A 220 13.42 3.10 16.48
CA ALA A 220 12.55 2.69 17.59
C ALA A 220 11.17 2.18 17.12
N GLY A 221 10.87 2.32 15.83
CA GLY A 221 9.59 1.93 15.26
C GLY A 221 9.40 0.43 15.02
N LEU A 222 10.45 -0.33 14.69
CA LEU A 222 10.26 -1.73 14.31
C LEU A 222 9.78 -2.61 15.46
N GLY A 223 10.34 -2.45 16.66
CA GLY A 223 9.90 -3.20 17.83
C GLY A 223 8.45 -2.87 18.23
N HIS A 224 8.07 -1.61 18.19
CA HIS A 224 6.72 -1.16 18.47
C HIS A 224 5.72 -1.60 17.40
N ILE A 225 6.11 -1.53 16.13
CA ILE A 225 5.28 -2.03 15.01
C ILE A 225 5.06 -3.54 15.19
N LEU A 226 6.12 -4.32 15.36
CA LEU A 226 6.02 -5.77 15.54
C LEU A 226 5.18 -6.15 16.77
N SER A 227 5.36 -5.49 17.92
CA SER A 227 4.58 -5.77 19.12
C SER A 227 3.09 -5.46 18.96
N THR A 228 2.75 -4.40 18.25
CA THR A 228 1.36 -4.01 17.98
C THR A 228 0.71 -4.95 16.96
N TRP A 229 1.43 -5.33 15.90
CA TRP A 229 0.89 -6.17 14.84
C TRP A 229 0.79 -7.66 15.18
N ILE A 230 1.42 -8.14 16.27
CA ILE A 230 1.27 -9.52 16.75
C ILE A 230 -0.18 -9.84 17.16
N VAL A 231 -0.96 -8.80 17.45
CA VAL A 231 -2.39 -8.94 17.81
C VAL A 231 -3.22 -9.42 16.60
N ALA A 232 -2.85 -9.04 15.37
CA ALA A 232 -3.58 -9.44 14.17
C ALA A 232 -3.61 -10.97 13.96
N PRO A 233 -2.47 -11.70 13.94
CA PRO A 233 -2.48 -13.15 13.83
C PRO A 233 -3.14 -13.84 15.03
N VAL A 234 -3.03 -13.30 16.23
CA VAL A 234 -3.70 -13.85 17.43
C VAL A 234 -5.21 -13.78 17.28
N ILE A 235 -5.76 -12.61 16.91
CA ILE A 235 -7.20 -12.44 16.69
C ILE A 235 -7.67 -13.26 15.48
N PHE A 236 -6.88 -13.31 14.41
CA PHE A 236 -7.15 -14.16 13.25
C PHE A 236 -7.34 -15.62 13.66
N LEU A 237 -6.40 -16.18 14.40
CA LEU A 237 -6.47 -17.56 14.89
C LEU A 237 -7.67 -17.79 15.80
N PHE A 238 -7.87 -16.89 16.76
CA PHE A 238 -8.97 -17.00 17.71
C PHE A 238 -10.34 -16.97 17.02
N LEU A 239 -10.55 -16.04 16.08
CA LEU A 239 -11.79 -15.93 15.32
C LEU A 239 -11.98 -17.09 14.32
N LEU A 240 -10.88 -17.65 13.82
CA LEU A 240 -10.95 -18.82 12.95
C LEU A 240 -11.31 -20.09 13.72
N TRP A 241 -10.91 -20.16 15.01
CA TRP A 241 -11.26 -21.25 15.92
C TRP A 241 -12.66 -21.12 16.50
N ASP A 242 -13.17 -19.89 16.63
CA ASP A 242 -14.49 -19.59 17.19
C ASP A 242 -15.62 -20.23 16.36
N THR A 243 -16.47 -21.01 17.02
CA THR A 243 -17.65 -21.67 16.44
C THR A 243 -18.91 -20.79 16.41
N GLY A 244 -18.75 -19.50 16.66
CA GLY A 244 -19.85 -18.52 16.71
C GLY A 244 -20.28 -18.16 18.12
N ASP A 245 -19.47 -18.49 19.12
CA ASP A 245 -19.75 -18.15 20.53
C ASP A 245 -19.77 -16.65 20.78
N ILE A 246 -18.87 -15.92 20.12
CA ILE A 246 -18.83 -14.46 20.17
C ILE A 246 -20.15 -13.86 19.65
N LYS A 247 -20.62 -14.35 18.49
CA LYS A 247 -21.88 -13.90 17.89
C LYS A 247 -23.06 -14.21 18.78
N ARG A 248 -23.09 -15.41 19.36
CA ARG A 248 -24.13 -15.83 20.33
C ARG A 248 -24.10 -14.98 21.60
N GLY A 249 -22.91 -14.68 22.12
CA GLY A 249 -22.72 -13.80 23.28
C GLY A 249 -23.25 -12.38 23.04
N LEU A 250 -22.93 -11.83 21.86
CA LEU A 250 -23.40 -10.49 21.46
C LEU A 250 -24.94 -10.45 21.35
N LEU A 251 -25.54 -11.45 20.76
CA LEU A 251 -27.01 -11.54 20.61
C LEU A 251 -27.73 -11.71 21.94
N ARG A 252 -27.13 -12.37 22.94
CA ARG A 252 -27.71 -12.51 24.28
C ARG A 252 -27.82 -11.17 25.02
N ALA A 253 -27.00 -10.18 24.67
CA ALA A 253 -27.05 -8.86 25.25
C ALA A 253 -28.20 -7.98 24.67
N VAL A 254 -28.81 -8.41 23.57
CA VAL A 254 -29.88 -7.67 22.90
C VAL A 254 -31.22 -7.95 23.59
N PRO A 255 -32.01 -6.90 23.94
CA PRO A 255 -33.35 -7.09 24.48
C PRO A 255 -34.27 -7.88 23.53
N ASN A 256 -35.14 -8.72 24.08
CA ASN A 256 -36.02 -9.61 23.29
C ASN A 256 -36.82 -8.88 22.20
N ARG A 257 -37.24 -7.63 22.42
CA ARG A 257 -37.98 -6.83 21.45
C ARG A 257 -37.17 -6.44 20.20
N LEU A 258 -35.85 -6.41 20.32
CA LEU A 258 -34.92 -6.03 19.26
C LEU A 258 -34.16 -7.24 18.71
N PHE A 259 -34.42 -8.44 19.22
CA PHE A 259 -33.64 -9.63 18.87
C PHE A 259 -33.72 -9.99 17.39
N GLU A 260 -34.94 -10.05 16.82
CA GLU A 260 -35.13 -10.36 15.40
C GLU A 260 -34.55 -9.27 14.47
N PRO A 261 -34.84 -7.95 14.69
CA PRO A 261 -34.18 -6.90 13.95
C PRO A 261 -32.65 -6.93 14.01
N ALA A 262 -32.09 -7.18 15.19
CA ALA A 262 -30.65 -7.26 15.38
C ALA A 262 -30.03 -8.45 14.64
N LEU A 263 -30.71 -9.59 14.65
CA LEU A 263 -30.27 -10.78 13.92
C LEU A 263 -30.24 -10.54 12.40
N ALA A 264 -31.28 -9.89 11.86
CA ALA A 264 -31.37 -9.54 10.44
C ALA A 264 -30.27 -8.55 10.04
N VAL A 265 -30.06 -7.49 10.83
CA VAL A 265 -28.98 -6.50 10.59
C VAL A 265 -27.61 -7.18 10.64
N LEU A 266 -27.37 -8.07 11.61
CA LEU A 266 -26.11 -8.77 11.74
C LEU A 266 -25.84 -9.71 10.54
N ALA A 267 -26.90 -10.37 10.03
CA ALA A 267 -26.80 -11.19 8.83
C ALA A 267 -26.48 -10.35 7.58
N ASP A 268 -27.11 -9.19 7.42
CA ASP A 268 -26.83 -8.25 6.32
C ASP A 268 -25.39 -7.73 6.37
N VAL A 269 -24.88 -7.42 7.56
CA VAL A 269 -23.48 -6.99 7.76
C VAL A 269 -22.51 -8.14 7.43
N ASP A 270 -22.76 -9.34 7.93
CA ASP A 270 -21.94 -10.54 7.62
C ASP A 270 -21.88 -10.78 6.10
N GLN A 271 -23.01 -10.69 5.42
CA GLN A 271 -23.10 -10.89 3.97
C GLN A 271 -22.35 -9.80 3.20
N ALA A 272 -22.53 -8.52 3.57
CA ALA A 272 -21.89 -7.39 2.90
C ALA A 272 -20.37 -7.41 3.08
N LEU A 273 -19.90 -7.62 4.33
CA LEU A 273 -18.47 -7.75 4.62
C LEU A 273 -17.85 -8.94 3.89
N GLY A 274 -18.50 -10.11 3.97
CA GLY A 274 -18.01 -11.31 3.31
C GLY A 274 -17.96 -11.17 1.80
N GLY A 275 -18.93 -10.51 1.20
CA GLY A 275 -18.95 -10.19 -0.23
C GLY A 275 -17.80 -9.26 -0.60
N TYR A 276 -17.66 -8.15 0.13
CA TYR A 276 -16.60 -7.17 -0.12
C TYR A 276 -15.19 -7.79 0.02
N VAL A 277 -14.93 -8.49 1.11
CA VAL A 277 -13.56 -8.98 1.39
C VAL A 277 -13.14 -10.08 0.41
N ARG A 278 -14.08 -10.97 0.01
CA ARG A 278 -13.81 -11.95 -1.06
C ARG A 278 -13.60 -11.25 -2.40
N GLY A 279 -14.40 -10.22 -2.68
CA GLY A 279 -14.28 -9.42 -3.89
C GLY A 279 -12.92 -8.76 -4.00
N ILE A 280 -12.50 -7.98 -3.01
CA ILE A 280 -11.21 -7.29 -3.04
C ILE A 280 -10.03 -8.27 -3.12
N PHE A 281 -10.12 -9.43 -2.45
CA PHE A 281 -9.08 -10.46 -2.54
C PHE A 281 -8.93 -11.00 -3.97
N LEU A 282 -10.05 -11.33 -4.63
CA LEU A 282 -10.04 -11.80 -6.02
C LEU A 282 -9.54 -10.71 -6.97
N GLU A 283 -9.96 -9.47 -6.76
CA GLU A 283 -9.52 -8.32 -7.55
C GLU A 283 -8.00 -8.11 -7.42
N CYS A 284 -7.45 -8.14 -6.20
CA CYS A 284 -6.01 -8.04 -5.94
C CYS A 284 -5.22 -9.16 -6.63
N CYS A 285 -5.70 -10.41 -6.54
CA CYS A 285 -5.07 -11.54 -7.21
C CYS A 285 -5.14 -11.41 -8.74
N SER A 286 -6.29 -11.02 -9.27
CA SER A 286 -6.49 -10.87 -10.72
C SER A 286 -5.63 -9.74 -11.30
N LEU A 287 -5.60 -8.57 -10.64
CA LEU A 287 -4.76 -7.46 -11.07
C LEU A 287 -3.28 -7.82 -11.00
N GLY A 288 -2.84 -8.40 -9.89
CA GLY A 288 -1.44 -8.83 -9.74
C GLY A 288 -0.99 -9.81 -10.81
N LEU A 289 -1.85 -10.80 -11.12
CA LEU A 289 -1.60 -11.77 -12.19
C LEU A 289 -1.57 -11.11 -13.57
N THR A 290 -2.50 -10.20 -13.85
CA THR A 290 -2.56 -9.48 -15.13
C THR A 290 -1.34 -8.62 -15.35
N VAL A 291 -0.91 -7.86 -14.33
CA VAL A 291 0.30 -7.05 -14.39
C VAL A 291 1.53 -7.94 -14.59
N MET A 292 1.64 -9.06 -13.89
CA MET A 292 2.73 -10.03 -14.09
C MET A 292 2.78 -10.52 -15.53
N VAL A 293 1.65 -10.92 -16.10
CA VAL A 293 1.57 -11.40 -17.49
C VAL A 293 1.93 -10.30 -18.48
N PHE A 294 1.35 -9.11 -18.35
CA PHE A 294 1.60 -8.00 -19.27
C PHE A 294 3.06 -7.53 -19.20
N MET A 295 3.65 -7.44 -18.00
CA MET A 295 5.06 -7.12 -17.85
C MET A 295 5.97 -8.15 -18.53
N THR A 296 5.64 -9.45 -18.42
CA THR A 296 6.39 -10.52 -19.07
C THR A 296 6.28 -10.41 -20.60
N VAL A 297 5.09 -10.12 -21.12
CA VAL A 297 4.85 -9.94 -22.58
C VAL A 297 5.62 -8.75 -23.13
N VAL A 298 5.71 -7.66 -22.39
CA VAL A 298 6.47 -6.46 -22.76
C VAL A 298 7.99 -6.72 -22.71
N GLY A 299 8.45 -7.75 -21.99
CA GLY A 299 9.86 -8.14 -21.96
C GLY A 299 10.55 -7.97 -20.60
N VAL A 300 9.78 -7.76 -19.57
CA VAL A 300 10.28 -7.82 -18.18
C VAL A 300 10.54 -9.29 -17.82
N PRO A 301 11.73 -9.68 -17.36
CA PRO A 301 12.00 -11.05 -16.95
C PRO A 301 11.03 -11.53 -15.89
N LEU A 302 10.59 -12.79 -15.97
CA LEU A 302 9.53 -13.36 -15.14
C LEU A 302 9.72 -13.10 -13.64
N ARG A 303 10.96 -13.19 -13.14
CA ARG A 303 11.25 -12.92 -11.71
C ARG A 303 10.86 -11.50 -11.27
N TRP A 304 11.13 -10.49 -12.12
CA TRP A 304 10.76 -9.10 -11.86
C TRP A 304 9.28 -8.88 -12.08
N ALA A 305 8.71 -9.48 -13.12
CA ALA A 305 7.28 -9.44 -13.41
C ALA A 305 6.45 -10.03 -12.26
N ILE A 306 6.90 -11.16 -11.65
CA ILE A 306 6.29 -11.72 -10.44
C ILE A 306 6.38 -10.73 -9.27
N ALA A 307 7.55 -10.15 -9.03
CA ALA A 307 7.72 -9.21 -7.92
C ALA A 307 6.83 -7.96 -8.07
N ILE A 308 6.80 -7.37 -9.28
CA ILE A 308 5.95 -6.20 -9.60
C ILE A 308 4.47 -6.60 -9.47
N GLY A 309 4.06 -7.75 -10.02
CA GLY A 309 2.68 -8.21 -9.97
C GLY A 309 2.20 -8.48 -8.55
N VAL A 310 2.99 -9.17 -7.74
CA VAL A 310 2.68 -9.43 -6.31
C VAL A 310 2.58 -8.12 -5.53
N PHE A 311 3.54 -7.21 -5.72
CA PHE A 311 3.52 -5.92 -5.04
C PHE A 311 2.32 -5.07 -5.47
N THR A 312 1.98 -5.08 -6.76
CA THR A 312 0.78 -4.43 -7.31
C THR A 312 -0.50 -4.99 -6.69
N GLY A 313 -0.65 -6.32 -6.72
CA GLY A 313 -1.82 -6.98 -6.16
C GLY A 313 -1.98 -6.71 -4.66
N ALA A 314 -0.89 -6.80 -3.89
CA ALA A 314 -0.91 -6.50 -2.47
C ALA A 314 -1.26 -5.03 -2.18
N SER A 315 -0.73 -4.10 -2.97
CA SER A 315 -0.99 -2.66 -2.82
C SER A 315 -2.41 -2.27 -3.23
N ASN A 316 -3.06 -3.04 -4.12
CA ASN A 316 -4.42 -2.76 -4.63
C ASN A 316 -5.51 -2.90 -3.56
N VAL A 317 -5.20 -3.47 -2.41
CA VAL A 317 -6.08 -3.45 -1.23
C VAL A 317 -6.44 -2.01 -0.82
N ILE A 318 -5.55 -1.06 -1.07
CA ILE A 318 -5.80 0.37 -0.94
C ILE A 318 -6.12 0.92 -2.33
N PRO A 319 -7.27 1.58 -2.53
CA PRO A 319 -7.67 2.11 -3.83
C PRO A 319 -6.58 2.96 -4.49
N TYR A 320 -6.36 2.78 -5.77
CA TYR A 320 -5.36 3.46 -6.60
C TYR A 320 -3.89 3.14 -6.29
N MET A 321 -3.59 2.54 -5.14
CA MET A 321 -2.21 2.18 -4.78
C MET A 321 -1.65 1.05 -5.66
N GLY A 322 -2.50 0.13 -6.13
CA GLY A 322 -2.09 -0.91 -7.06
C GLY A 322 -1.56 -0.33 -8.39
N PHE A 323 -2.30 0.60 -8.96
CA PHE A 323 -1.86 1.32 -10.18
C PHE A 323 -0.52 2.04 -9.98
N ALA A 324 -0.41 2.82 -8.89
CA ALA A 324 0.82 3.52 -8.56
C ALA A 324 2.01 2.56 -8.35
N ALA A 325 1.79 1.44 -7.66
CA ALA A 325 2.79 0.41 -7.42
C ALA A 325 3.28 -0.25 -8.72
N ALA A 326 2.34 -0.60 -9.63
CA ALA A 326 2.66 -1.15 -10.95
C ALA A 326 3.46 -0.16 -11.80
N LEU A 327 3.02 1.09 -11.83
CA LEU A 327 3.67 2.14 -12.61
C LEU A 327 5.08 2.43 -12.10
N LEU A 328 5.23 2.64 -10.79
CA LEU A 328 6.54 2.91 -10.17
C LEU A 328 7.49 1.72 -10.32
N GLY A 329 7.02 0.50 -10.03
CA GLY A 329 7.82 -0.71 -10.16
C GLY A 329 8.24 -0.99 -11.61
N GLY A 330 7.31 -0.85 -12.54
CA GLY A 330 7.56 -1.03 -13.97
C GLY A 330 8.52 0.01 -14.55
N LEU A 331 8.32 1.29 -14.24
CA LEU A 331 9.22 2.37 -14.67
C LEU A 331 10.60 2.26 -14.02
N ALA A 332 10.67 1.94 -12.72
CA ALA A 332 11.95 1.71 -12.05
C ALA A 332 12.72 0.57 -12.74
N TYR A 333 12.02 -0.51 -13.10
CA TYR A 333 12.65 -1.58 -13.89
C TYR A 333 13.10 -1.08 -15.28
N ALA A 334 12.26 -0.31 -15.97
CA ALA A 334 12.58 0.21 -17.30
C ALA A 334 13.83 1.11 -17.32
N LEU A 335 14.06 1.87 -16.24
CA LEU A 335 15.26 2.70 -16.09
C LEU A 335 16.55 1.88 -15.93
N VAL A 336 16.45 0.66 -15.39
CA VAL A 336 17.62 -0.17 -15.05
C VAL A 336 17.87 -1.28 -16.08
N ALA A 337 16.88 -1.56 -16.93
CA ALA A 337 16.94 -2.64 -17.92
C ALA A 337 18.00 -2.36 -19.00
N GLU A 338 19.00 -3.24 -19.10
CA GLU A 338 20.01 -3.20 -20.16
C GLU A 338 19.59 -4.00 -21.39
N ASN A 339 18.98 -5.16 -21.15
CA ASN A 339 18.53 -6.07 -22.21
C ASN A 339 17.06 -6.36 -22.01
N VAL A 340 16.28 -6.06 -23.00
CA VAL A 340 14.84 -6.30 -23.06
C VAL A 340 14.61 -7.49 -23.98
N HIS A 341 13.88 -8.49 -23.52
CA HIS A 341 13.50 -9.66 -24.31
C HIS A 341 11.99 -9.69 -24.53
N PRO A 342 11.46 -8.75 -25.35
CA PRO A 342 10.03 -8.66 -25.54
C PRO A 342 9.51 -9.82 -26.39
N LEU A 343 8.31 -10.29 -26.05
CA LEU A 343 7.56 -11.21 -26.90
C LEU A 343 6.93 -10.47 -28.09
N ILE A 344 6.78 -9.16 -27.99
CA ILE A 344 6.22 -8.30 -29.04
C ILE A 344 7.37 -7.64 -29.83
N PRO A 345 7.49 -7.85 -31.14
CA PRO A 345 8.59 -7.32 -31.95
C PRO A 345 8.61 -5.79 -32.07
N LEU A 346 7.51 -5.10 -31.75
CA LEU A 346 7.44 -3.63 -31.74
C LEU A 346 8.11 -2.98 -30.52
N VAL A 347 8.43 -3.73 -29.48
CA VAL A 347 9.07 -3.20 -28.28
C VAL A 347 10.57 -3.10 -28.52
N THR A 348 11.07 -1.89 -28.57
CA THR A 348 12.51 -1.58 -28.65
C THR A 348 13.01 -1.03 -27.33
N ALA A 349 14.31 -0.99 -27.11
CA ALA A 349 14.90 -0.42 -25.89
C ALA A 349 14.48 1.04 -25.66
N GLU A 350 14.30 1.82 -26.74
CA GLU A 350 13.87 3.22 -26.66
C GLU A 350 12.39 3.38 -26.31
N THR A 351 11.53 2.48 -26.80
CA THR A 351 10.08 2.51 -26.55
C THR A 351 9.65 1.70 -25.34
N PHE A 352 10.56 0.97 -24.70
CA PHE A 352 10.25 0.04 -23.63
C PHE A 352 9.46 0.67 -22.48
N ALA A 353 9.85 1.86 -22.00
CA ALA A 353 9.14 2.57 -20.97
C ALA A 353 7.69 2.91 -21.35
N ILE A 354 7.46 3.27 -22.61
CA ILE A 354 6.12 3.55 -23.15
C ILE A 354 5.25 2.29 -23.10
N TRP A 355 5.81 1.14 -23.50
CA TRP A 355 5.11 -0.14 -23.47
C TRP A 355 4.83 -0.63 -22.04
N VAL A 356 5.72 -0.35 -21.08
CA VAL A 356 5.49 -0.61 -19.67
C VAL A 356 4.30 0.21 -19.17
N VAL A 357 4.25 1.51 -19.47
CA VAL A 357 3.11 2.37 -19.12
C VAL A 357 1.82 1.86 -19.77
N ALA A 358 1.87 1.52 -21.06
CA ALA A 358 0.73 0.98 -21.78
C ALA A 358 0.22 -0.33 -21.16
N ALA A 359 1.11 -1.22 -20.75
CA ALA A 359 0.78 -2.47 -20.07
C ALA A 359 0.07 -2.22 -18.71
N VAL A 360 0.56 -1.27 -17.92
CA VAL A 360 -0.06 -0.88 -16.64
C VAL A 360 -1.44 -0.27 -16.86
N VAL A 361 -1.56 0.67 -17.80
CA VAL A 361 -2.85 1.31 -18.12
C VAL A 361 -3.86 0.27 -18.62
N LEU A 362 -3.42 -0.66 -19.49
CA LEU A 362 -4.28 -1.72 -20.00
C LEU A 362 -4.72 -2.68 -18.88
N ALA A 363 -3.83 -3.02 -17.95
CA ALA A 363 -4.17 -3.84 -16.79
C ALA A 363 -5.22 -3.15 -15.90
N GLU A 364 -5.07 -1.83 -15.66
CA GLU A 364 -6.03 -1.05 -14.89
C GLU A 364 -7.38 -0.92 -15.61
N LEU A 365 -7.38 -0.70 -16.92
CA LEU A 365 -8.61 -0.70 -17.71
C LEU A 365 -9.33 -2.05 -17.62
N LEU A 366 -8.58 -3.16 -17.74
CA LEU A 366 -9.13 -4.51 -17.63
C LEU A 366 -9.73 -4.75 -16.23
N LYS A 367 -9.08 -4.24 -15.17
CA LYS A 367 -9.60 -4.28 -13.80
C LYS A 367 -10.95 -3.57 -13.72
N ASN A 368 -11.02 -2.33 -14.16
CA ASN A 368 -12.21 -1.48 -14.02
C ASN A 368 -13.39 -1.97 -14.89
N VAL A 369 -13.10 -2.50 -16.08
CA VAL A 369 -14.14 -2.95 -17.03
C VAL A 369 -14.60 -4.37 -16.75
N LEU A 370 -13.70 -5.27 -16.35
CA LEU A 370 -13.98 -6.70 -16.25
C LEU A 370 -14.01 -7.20 -14.80
N TYR A 371 -12.95 -6.95 -14.02
CA TYR A 371 -12.82 -7.57 -12.70
C TYR A 371 -13.74 -6.90 -11.67
N GLU A 372 -13.77 -5.60 -11.61
CA GLU A 372 -14.57 -4.86 -10.65
C GLU A 372 -16.07 -5.18 -10.76
N PRO A 373 -16.73 -5.15 -11.94
CA PRO A 373 -18.14 -5.49 -12.04
C PRO A 373 -18.45 -6.98 -11.80
N ILE A 374 -17.54 -7.89 -12.18
CA ILE A 374 -17.74 -9.34 -11.98
C ILE A 374 -17.54 -9.72 -10.51
N VAL A 375 -16.52 -9.18 -9.89
CA VAL A 375 -16.05 -9.59 -8.56
C VAL A 375 -16.79 -8.85 -7.45
N LEU A 376 -16.97 -7.54 -7.57
CA LEU A 376 -17.67 -6.72 -6.59
C LEU A 376 -19.18 -6.68 -6.82
N GLY A 377 -19.65 -6.97 -8.04
CA GLY A 377 -21.01 -7.37 -8.43
C GLY A 377 -22.18 -6.63 -7.77
N GLY A 378 -22.04 -5.37 -7.40
CA GLY A 378 -23.09 -4.59 -6.73
C GLY A 378 -23.20 -4.78 -5.22
N SER A 379 -22.28 -5.53 -4.59
CA SER A 379 -22.28 -5.80 -3.14
C SER A 379 -22.14 -4.53 -2.31
N VAL A 380 -21.42 -3.52 -2.83
CA VAL A 380 -21.24 -2.24 -2.12
C VAL A 380 -21.16 -1.09 -3.13
N LYS A 381 -22.33 -0.57 -3.54
CA LYS A 381 -22.36 0.67 -4.35
C LYS A 381 -22.10 1.87 -3.46
N LEU A 382 -20.82 2.26 -3.31
CA LEU A 382 -20.43 3.50 -2.64
C LEU A 382 -20.20 4.59 -3.70
N HIS A 383 -20.59 5.82 -3.36
CA HIS A 383 -20.26 6.96 -4.23
C HIS A 383 -18.72 7.18 -4.19
N PRO A 384 -18.06 7.42 -5.32
CA PRO A 384 -16.60 7.60 -5.37
C PRO A 384 -16.07 8.65 -4.37
N LEU A 385 -16.80 9.75 -4.18
CA LEU A 385 -16.45 10.79 -3.22
C LEU A 385 -16.39 10.25 -1.78
N VAL A 386 -17.31 9.36 -1.40
CA VAL A 386 -17.36 8.75 -0.06
C VAL A 386 -16.14 7.84 0.15
N VAL A 387 -15.73 7.13 -0.91
CA VAL A 387 -14.52 6.30 -0.89
C VAL A 387 -13.28 7.17 -0.67
N VAL A 388 -13.13 8.25 -1.45
CA VAL A 388 -11.98 9.16 -1.33
C VAL A 388 -11.92 9.81 0.05
N ILE A 389 -13.04 10.37 0.53
CA ILE A 389 -13.11 10.98 1.88
C ILE A 389 -12.80 9.94 2.95
N GLY A 390 -13.34 8.73 2.83
CA GLY A 390 -13.10 7.65 3.78
C GLY A 390 -11.64 7.21 3.81
N VAL A 391 -11.01 7.03 2.65
CA VAL A 391 -9.59 6.63 2.54
C VAL A 391 -8.68 7.73 3.10
N VAL A 392 -8.91 9.00 2.73
CA VAL A 392 -8.12 10.14 3.26
C VAL A 392 -8.34 10.30 4.76
N GLY A 393 -9.60 10.23 5.23
CA GLY A 393 -9.91 10.27 6.65
C GLY A 393 -9.28 9.11 7.43
N GLY A 394 -9.34 7.90 6.88
CA GLY A 394 -8.66 6.73 7.43
C GLY A 394 -7.15 6.91 7.51
N ALA A 395 -6.54 7.48 6.46
CA ALA A 395 -5.11 7.81 6.43
C ALA A 395 -4.71 8.76 7.57
N ILE A 396 -5.49 9.82 7.79
CA ILE A 396 -5.22 10.81 8.84
C ILE A 396 -5.38 10.20 10.23
N LEU A 397 -6.39 9.35 10.46
CA LEU A 397 -6.69 8.79 11.77
C LEU A 397 -5.77 7.63 12.16
N PHE A 398 -5.48 6.74 11.24
CA PHE A 398 -4.79 5.46 11.51
C PHE A 398 -3.68 5.12 10.52
N GLY A 399 -3.25 6.08 9.70
CA GLY A 399 -2.21 5.87 8.70
C GLY A 399 -2.61 4.89 7.58
N PRO A 400 -1.64 4.14 6.97
CA PRO A 400 -1.91 3.21 5.87
C PRO A 400 -2.94 2.12 6.22
N ALA A 401 -2.96 1.68 7.46
CA ALA A 401 -3.92 0.68 7.93
C ALA A 401 -5.34 1.23 8.03
N GLY A 402 -5.51 2.52 8.33
CA GLY A 402 -6.80 3.21 8.26
C GLY A 402 -7.32 3.35 6.84
N MET A 403 -6.43 3.56 5.86
CA MET A 403 -6.81 3.55 4.43
C MET A 403 -7.42 2.20 4.03
N PHE A 404 -6.79 1.11 4.45
CA PHE A 404 -7.28 -0.25 4.20
C PHE A 404 -8.66 -0.50 4.83
N LEU A 405 -8.85 -0.07 6.09
CA LEU A 405 -10.10 -0.31 6.82
C LEU A 405 -11.23 0.65 6.45
N ALA A 406 -10.95 1.72 5.71
CA ALA A 406 -11.94 2.75 5.38
C ALA A 406 -13.18 2.19 4.69
N ILE A 407 -13.00 1.42 3.61
CA ILE A 407 -14.13 0.90 2.83
C ILE A 407 -14.92 -0.17 3.60
N PRO A 408 -14.32 -1.16 4.28
CA PRO A 408 -15.06 -2.07 5.16
C PRO A 408 -15.88 -1.34 6.21
N THR A 409 -15.30 -0.32 6.87
CA THR A 409 -15.98 0.46 7.90
C THR A 409 -17.18 1.22 7.35
N ILE A 410 -17.01 1.91 6.22
CA ILE A 410 -18.11 2.63 5.56
C ILE A 410 -19.20 1.65 5.12
N THR A 411 -18.83 0.47 4.63
CA THR A 411 -19.77 -0.57 4.24
C THR A 411 -20.61 -1.03 5.42
N VAL A 412 -19.97 -1.30 6.55
CA VAL A 412 -20.68 -1.69 7.79
C VAL A 412 -21.63 -0.58 8.23
N ILE A 413 -21.16 0.67 8.29
CA ILE A 413 -22.00 1.81 8.67
C ILE A 413 -23.21 1.94 7.74
N LYS A 414 -22.99 1.88 6.42
CA LYS A 414 -24.08 1.95 5.42
C LYS A 414 -25.11 0.85 5.64
N VAL A 415 -24.67 -0.38 5.83
CA VAL A 415 -25.56 -1.53 6.04
C VAL A 415 -26.29 -1.40 7.37
N LEU A 416 -25.63 -1.03 8.44
CA LEU A 416 -26.24 -0.78 9.75
C LEU A 416 -27.37 0.25 9.66
N VAL A 417 -27.13 1.38 9.00
CA VAL A 417 -28.13 2.44 8.83
C VAL A 417 -29.29 1.98 7.93
N ALA A 418 -28.98 1.41 6.78
CA ALA A 418 -30.01 1.01 5.80
C ALA A 418 -30.83 -0.19 6.28
N SER A 419 -30.20 -1.22 6.81
CA SER A 419 -30.87 -2.42 7.31
C SER A 419 -31.58 -2.14 8.63
N GLY A 420 -30.94 -1.36 9.53
CA GLY A 420 -31.55 -0.92 10.77
C GLY A 420 -32.85 -0.15 10.53
N ALA A 421 -32.82 0.86 9.66
CA ALA A 421 -34.01 1.66 9.33
C ALA A 421 -35.13 0.82 8.69
N ARG A 422 -34.80 -0.12 7.79
CA ARG A 422 -35.79 -1.04 7.17
C ARG A 422 -36.43 -1.94 8.20
N ASN A 423 -35.62 -2.58 9.02
CA ASN A 423 -36.10 -3.54 10.00
C ASN A 423 -36.91 -2.88 11.12
N LEU A 424 -36.48 -1.73 11.62
CA LEU A 424 -37.23 -0.97 12.64
C LEU A 424 -38.62 -0.56 12.13
N LYS A 425 -38.74 -0.12 10.84
CA LYS A 425 -40.03 0.16 10.21
C LYS A 425 -40.87 -1.10 10.04
N ALA A 426 -40.29 -2.20 9.60
CA ALA A 426 -41.00 -3.46 9.39
C ALA A 426 -41.58 -4.04 10.69
N TYR A 427 -40.91 -3.80 11.82
CA TYR A 427 -41.37 -4.23 13.13
C TYR A 427 -42.20 -3.19 13.89
N GLY A 428 -42.53 -2.05 13.25
CA GLY A 428 -43.37 -1.00 13.83
C GLY A 428 -42.77 -0.31 15.06
N LEU A 429 -41.44 -0.24 15.13
CA LEU A 429 -40.69 0.36 16.23
C LEU A 429 -40.33 1.84 15.98
N VAL A 430 -40.51 2.31 14.73
CA VAL A 430 -40.36 3.71 14.28
C VAL A 430 -41.38 3.97 13.18
#